data_c7cf007d7791bd406a7fc5d92018c35a
#
_entry.id   c7cf007d7791bd406a7fc5d92018c35a
#
_cell.length_a   1.000
_cell.length_b   1.000
_cell.length_c   1.000
_cell.angle_alpha   90.00
_cell.angle_beta   90.00
_cell.angle_gamma   90.00
#
_symmetry.space_group_name_H-M   'P 1'
#
loop_
_entity.id
_entity.type
_entity.pdbx_description
1 polymer ?
#
loop_
_entity_poly.entity_id
_entity_poly.type
_entity_poly.pdbx_seq_one_letter_code
_entity_poly.pdbx_strand_id
1 'polypeptide(L)'
;DGDIPKYVYKESLDGVNNTYTWNPMWDFNQKSSNSSENWNLTNNFQMELTLIQSLRIRANVQYSLSKAETEIFKSPNETSFNSTESSKKGTYSKSTSTNSSVNGRINITYGRSFGDHTLNGVAGMQFKDNSSESNSFSAQGYSTDQFSNPNFSNGYPEGGRPSSRDDKNRSVSYYFNFNYAYLMRYLFDFN
;
A
#
# COMPACT_ATOMS: atom_id res chain seq x y z
N ASP A 1 -5.56 34.25 -27.05
CA ASP A 1 -5.38 32.81 -26.73
C ASP A 1 -4.33 32.26 -27.68
N GLY A 2 -3.08 32.14 -27.20
CA GLY A 2 -2.01 31.58 -28.00
C GLY A 2 -2.10 30.08 -27.97
N ASP A 3 -2.56 29.46 -29.06
CA ASP A 3 -2.52 28.02 -29.24
C ASP A 3 -1.07 27.52 -29.07
N ILE A 4 -0.85 26.63 -28.16
CA ILE A 4 0.46 26.00 -27.96
C ILE A 4 0.71 25.02 -29.10
N PRO A 5 1.70 25.27 -29.97
CA PRO A 5 1.95 24.38 -31.11
C PRO A 5 2.50 23.06 -30.66
N LYS A 6 2.06 21.97 -31.34
CA LYS A 6 2.49 20.59 -31.06
C LYS A 6 3.98 20.38 -31.35
N TYR A 7 4.53 21.14 -32.29
CA TYR A 7 5.93 21.07 -32.68
C TYR A 7 6.57 22.44 -32.54
N VAL A 8 7.81 22.45 -32.09
CA VAL A 8 8.66 23.64 -32.10
C VAL A 8 9.79 23.47 -33.09
N TYR A 9 10.10 24.58 -33.77
CA TYR A 9 11.23 24.61 -34.70
C TYR A 9 12.53 24.71 -33.93
N LYS A 10 13.45 23.79 -34.20
CA LYS A 10 14.80 23.81 -33.66
C LYS A 10 15.76 24.12 -34.79
N GLU A 11 16.34 25.30 -34.73
CA GLU A 11 17.39 25.74 -35.63
C GLU A 11 18.70 25.03 -35.30
N SER A 12 19.34 24.44 -36.30
CA SER A 12 20.67 23.84 -36.12
C SER A 12 21.73 24.95 -36.10
N LEU A 13 22.76 24.77 -35.28
CA LEU A 13 23.87 25.71 -35.18
C LEU A 13 24.66 25.91 -36.50
N ASP A 14 24.52 24.97 -37.43
CA ASP A 14 25.13 24.97 -38.77
C ASP A 14 24.16 25.42 -39.86
N GLY A 15 22.92 25.74 -39.52
CA GLY A 15 21.93 26.27 -40.47
C GLY A 15 21.44 25.25 -41.52
N VAL A 16 21.95 24.01 -41.52
CA VAL A 16 21.72 23.02 -42.58
C VAL A 16 20.69 21.97 -42.19
N ASN A 17 20.52 21.65 -40.90
CA ASN A 17 19.66 20.58 -40.42
C ASN A 17 18.60 21.13 -39.45
N ASN A 18 17.71 21.96 -39.96
CA ASN A 18 16.59 22.47 -39.19
C ASN A 18 15.55 21.35 -38.99
N THR A 19 15.19 21.07 -37.73
CA THR A 19 14.26 20.00 -37.39
C THR A 19 13.10 20.52 -36.55
N TYR A 20 11.92 19.95 -36.77
CA TYR A 20 10.82 20.12 -35.82
C TYR A 20 10.96 19.08 -34.72
N THR A 21 10.92 19.54 -33.49
CA THR A 21 10.90 18.68 -32.33
C THR A 21 9.56 18.81 -31.58
N TRP A 22 9.22 17.83 -30.79
CA TRP A 22 8.03 17.85 -29.97
C TRP A 22 8.10 18.97 -28.95
N ASN A 23 6.97 19.68 -28.77
CA ASN A 23 6.84 20.71 -27.75
C ASN A 23 6.37 20.09 -26.43
N PRO A 24 7.20 20.05 -25.37
CA PRO A 24 6.78 19.53 -24.07
C PRO A 24 5.57 20.25 -23.46
N MET A 25 5.40 21.54 -23.80
CA MET A 25 4.25 22.34 -23.35
C MET A 25 2.94 21.88 -23.98
N TRP A 26 2.99 21.22 -25.13
CA TRP A 26 1.81 20.60 -25.74
C TRP A 26 1.24 19.52 -24.85
N ASP A 27 2.07 18.57 -24.38
CA ASP A 27 1.63 17.45 -23.54
C ASP A 27 1.12 17.95 -22.18
N PHE A 28 1.75 19.00 -21.63
CA PHE A 28 1.30 19.61 -20.39
C PHE A 28 -0.11 20.22 -20.51
N ASN A 29 -0.50 20.70 -21.70
CA ASN A 29 -1.83 21.30 -21.96
C ASN A 29 -2.92 20.24 -22.25
N GLN A 30 -2.57 18.95 -22.36
CA GLN A 30 -3.56 17.90 -22.55
C GLN A 30 -4.25 17.55 -21.23
N LYS A 31 -5.44 16.94 -21.31
CA LYS A 31 -6.23 16.55 -20.13
C LYS A 31 -5.79 15.23 -19.52
N SER A 32 -4.50 14.95 -19.54
CA SER A 32 -3.93 13.81 -18.83
C SER A 32 -3.99 14.02 -17.32
N SER A 33 -4.24 12.95 -16.59
CA SER A 33 -4.35 13.00 -15.13
C SER A 33 -3.64 11.83 -14.48
N ASN A 34 -3.08 12.08 -13.32
CA ASN A 34 -2.51 11.05 -12.44
C ASN A 34 -2.95 11.40 -11.01
N SER A 35 -3.81 10.57 -10.45
CA SER A 35 -4.27 10.72 -9.08
C SER A 35 -3.94 9.49 -8.26
N SER A 36 -3.57 9.72 -7.00
CA SER A 36 -3.34 8.66 -6.02
C SER A 36 -3.99 9.06 -4.71
N GLU A 37 -4.90 8.21 -4.26
CA GLU A 37 -5.61 8.37 -3.01
C GLU A 37 -5.21 7.28 -2.04
N ASN A 38 -4.88 7.66 -0.81
CA ASN A 38 -4.52 6.74 0.25
C ASN A 38 -5.38 7.01 1.48
N TRP A 39 -6.00 5.95 1.98
CA TRP A 39 -6.80 6.01 3.19
C TRP A 39 -6.32 4.95 4.18
N ASN A 40 -6.15 5.36 5.45
CA ASN A 40 -5.66 4.50 6.51
C ASN A 40 -6.52 4.65 7.76
N LEU A 41 -6.94 3.52 8.32
CA LEU A 41 -7.61 3.44 9.61
C LEU A 41 -6.80 2.51 10.52
N THR A 42 -6.47 2.98 11.71
CA THR A 42 -5.85 2.13 12.74
C THR A 42 -6.59 2.32 14.06
N ASN A 43 -7.05 1.21 14.63
CA ASN A 43 -7.67 1.16 15.95
C ASN A 43 -6.85 0.28 16.87
N ASN A 44 -6.59 0.76 18.07
CA ASN A 44 -5.90 0.02 19.13
C ASN A 44 -6.83 -0.12 20.33
N PHE A 45 -7.02 -1.33 20.77
CA PHE A 45 -7.73 -1.66 22.00
C PHE A 45 -6.77 -2.31 22.97
N GLN A 46 -6.71 -1.77 24.19
CA GLN A 46 -5.89 -2.31 25.27
C GLN A 46 -6.76 -2.50 26.51
N MET A 47 -6.60 -3.67 27.13
CA MET A 47 -7.22 -4.02 28.39
C MET A 47 -6.15 -4.53 29.34
N GLU A 48 -6.21 -4.09 30.58
CA GLU A 48 -5.40 -4.63 31.67
C GLU A 48 -6.30 -5.01 32.83
N LEU A 49 -6.11 -6.21 33.34
CA LEU A 49 -6.84 -6.78 34.46
C LEU A 49 -5.85 -7.27 35.51
N THR A 50 -5.90 -6.69 36.68
CA THR A 50 -5.15 -7.15 37.86
C THR A 50 -6.07 -8.04 38.70
N LEU A 51 -5.88 -9.36 38.63
CA LEU A 51 -6.69 -10.33 39.38
C LEU A 51 -6.32 -10.34 40.86
N ILE A 52 -5.02 -10.32 41.14
CA ILE A 52 -4.42 -10.18 42.46
C ILE A 52 -3.15 -9.35 42.32
N GLN A 53 -2.57 -8.88 43.42
CA GLN A 53 -1.37 -8.03 43.40
C GLN A 53 -0.20 -8.63 42.60
N SER A 54 -0.12 -9.97 42.58
CA SER A 54 0.94 -10.72 41.89
C SER A 54 0.57 -11.21 40.48
N LEU A 55 -0.69 -11.09 40.02
CA LEU A 55 -1.14 -11.64 38.75
C LEU A 55 -1.88 -10.60 37.92
N ARG A 56 -1.31 -10.31 36.76
CA ARG A 56 -1.82 -9.33 35.79
C ARG A 56 -2.01 -9.95 34.43
N ILE A 57 -3.14 -9.67 33.81
CA ILE A 57 -3.44 -10.02 32.44
C ILE A 57 -3.51 -8.75 31.62
N ARG A 58 -2.79 -8.70 30.49
CA ARG A 58 -2.83 -7.59 29.55
C ARG A 58 -3.16 -8.13 28.16
N ALA A 59 -4.19 -7.57 27.55
CA ALA A 59 -4.60 -7.88 26.19
C ALA A 59 -4.52 -6.62 25.34
N ASN A 60 -3.92 -6.74 24.15
CA ASN A 60 -3.86 -5.69 23.14
C ASN A 60 -4.36 -6.25 21.83
N VAL A 61 -5.25 -5.52 21.15
CA VAL A 61 -5.69 -5.83 19.79
C VAL A 61 -5.56 -4.58 18.95
N GLN A 62 -4.86 -4.69 17.84
CA GLN A 62 -4.75 -3.66 16.82
C GLN A 62 -5.41 -4.13 15.54
N TYR A 63 -6.32 -3.32 15.03
CA TYR A 63 -6.88 -3.46 13.70
C TYR A 63 -6.38 -2.33 12.82
N SER A 64 -5.86 -2.66 11.65
CA SER A 64 -5.44 -1.67 10.65
C SER A 64 -6.04 -2.02 9.30
N LEU A 65 -6.55 -1.00 8.62
CA LEU A 65 -7.07 -1.09 7.26
C LEU A 65 -6.47 0.05 6.44
N SER A 66 -5.84 -0.28 5.33
CA SER A 66 -5.33 0.71 4.37
C SER A 66 -5.86 0.41 2.98
N LYS A 67 -6.28 1.46 2.28
CA LYS A 67 -6.69 1.41 0.89
C LYS A 67 -5.87 2.43 0.11
N ALA A 68 -5.24 1.98 -0.96
CA ALA A 68 -4.57 2.81 -1.94
C ALA A 68 -5.26 2.64 -3.30
N GLU A 69 -5.56 3.74 -3.96
CA GLU A 69 -6.13 3.76 -5.29
C GLU A 69 -5.32 4.71 -6.16
N THR A 70 -4.89 4.25 -7.31
CA THR A 70 -4.16 5.06 -8.30
C THR A 70 -4.87 4.98 -9.63
N GLU A 71 -5.14 6.13 -10.21
CA GLU A 71 -5.73 6.28 -11.53
C GLU A 71 -4.81 7.14 -12.40
N ILE A 72 -4.48 6.62 -13.57
CA ILE A 72 -3.65 7.33 -14.54
C ILE A 72 -4.41 7.34 -15.88
N PHE A 73 -4.67 8.53 -16.37
CA PHE A 73 -5.20 8.74 -17.71
C PHE A 73 -4.20 9.51 -18.56
N LYS A 74 -3.87 9.00 -19.73
CA LYS A 74 -3.06 9.69 -20.73
C LYS A 74 -3.92 10.04 -21.92
N SER A 75 -3.98 11.32 -22.24
CA SER A 75 -4.72 11.84 -23.38
C SER A 75 -4.26 11.21 -24.71
N PRO A 76 -5.18 10.84 -25.62
CA PRO A 76 -4.81 10.37 -26.95
C PRO A 76 -4.06 11.43 -27.78
N ASN A 77 -4.09 12.69 -27.35
CA ASN A 77 -3.44 13.80 -28.03
C ASN A 77 -1.98 14.02 -27.61
N GLU A 78 -1.51 13.28 -26.57
CA GLU A 78 -0.09 13.36 -26.17
C GLU A 78 0.85 12.98 -27.31
N THR A 79 2.02 13.59 -27.31
CA THR A 79 3.06 13.32 -28.31
C THR A 79 3.56 11.89 -28.25
N SER A 80 3.44 11.22 -27.10
CA SER A 80 3.78 9.79 -26.90
C SER A 80 2.98 8.85 -27.83
N PHE A 81 1.79 9.28 -28.30
CA PHE A 81 0.93 8.50 -29.18
C PHE A 81 1.04 8.85 -30.66
N ASN A 82 2.01 9.66 -31.08
CA ASN A 82 2.07 10.11 -32.47
C ASN A 82 2.29 8.99 -33.48
N SER A 83 3.10 7.99 -33.14
CA SER A 83 3.34 6.80 -33.95
C SER A 83 2.40 5.64 -33.64
N THR A 84 1.42 5.85 -32.74
CA THR A 84 0.47 4.82 -32.32
C THR A 84 -0.74 4.84 -33.25
N GLU A 85 -1.27 3.67 -33.55
CA GLU A 85 -2.53 3.50 -34.29
C GLU A 85 -3.67 4.20 -33.57
N SER A 86 -4.56 4.87 -34.30
CA SER A 86 -5.64 5.69 -33.74
C SER A 86 -6.55 4.90 -32.79
N SER A 87 -6.76 3.62 -33.05
CA SER A 87 -7.55 2.71 -32.23
C SER A 87 -6.91 2.37 -30.86
N LYS A 88 -5.62 2.70 -30.68
CA LYS A 88 -4.83 2.38 -29.48
C LYS A 88 -4.34 3.63 -28.74
N LYS A 89 -4.65 4.84 -29.23
CA LYS A 89 -4.24 6.10 -28.62
C LYS A 89 -5.00 6.36 -27.33
N GLY A 90 -4.31 6.99 -26.37
CA GLY A 90 -4.86 7.26 -25.05
C GLY A 90 -4.95 5.98 -24.21
N THR A 91 -4.56 6.09 -22.97
CA THR A 91 -4.58 4.96 -22.03
C THR A 91 -5.17 5.38 -20.69
N TYR A 92 -5.86 4.46 -20.08
CA TYR A 92 -6.30 4.54 -18.70
C TYR A 92 -5.78 3.33 -17.93
N SER A 93 -5.27 3.55 -16.74
CA SER A 93 -4.95 2.47 -15.83
C SER A 93 -5.48 2.78 -14.43
N LYS A 94 -6.03 1.77 -13.80
CA LYS A 94 -6.49 1.82 -12.41
C LYS A 94 -5.89 0.68 -11.63
N SER A 95 -5.37 1.00 -10.46
CA SER A 95 -4.86 0.03 -9.50
C SER A 95 -5.45 0.34 -8.13
N THR A 96 -5.98 -0.67 -7.48
CA THR A 96 -6.51 -0.58 -6.11
C THR A 96 -5.84 -1.64 -5.27
N SER A 97 -5.33 -1.25 -4.10
CA SER A 97 -4.75 -2.16 -3.11
C SER A 97 -5.45 -1.94 -1.77
N THR A 98 -5.94 -3.02 -1.19
CA THR A 98 -6.57 -3.02 0.14
C THR A 98 -5.80 -3.96 1.04
N ASN A 99 -5.27 -3.44 2.14
CA ASN A 99 -4.55 -4.24 3.12
C ASN A 99 -5.27 -4.13 4.46
N SER A 100 -5.59 -5.27 5.06
CA SER A 100 -6.13 -5.34 6.41
C SER A 100 -5.26 -6.19 7.30
N SER A 101 -5.08 -5.77 8.54
CA SER A 101 -4.33 -6.55 9.52
C SER A 101 -5.00 -6.52 10.89
N VAL A 102 -5.02 -7.67 11.53
CA VAL A 102 -5.40 -7.84 12.93
C VAL A 102 -4.21 -8.39 13.67
N ASN A 103 -3.71 -7.66 14.66
CA ASN A 103 -2.63 -8.09 15.52
C ASN A 103 -3.15 -8.13 16.96
N GLY A 104 -3.10 -9.28 17.59
CA GLY A 104 -3.51 -9.44 18.98
C GLY A 104 -2.38 -10.03 19.81
N ARG A 105 -2.30 -9.58 21.07
CA ARG A 105 -1.37 -10.09 22.06
C ARG A 105 -2.04 -10.20 23.41
N ILE A 106 -1.87 -11.34 24.06
CA ILE A 106 -2.31 -11.56 25.44
C ILE A 106 -1.09 -11.95 26.25
N ASN A 107 -0.86 -11.28 27.36
CA ASN A 107 0.20 -11.53 28.31
C ASN A 107 -0.38 -11.81 29.68
N ILE A 108 0.07 -12.86 30.33
CA ILE A 108 -0.18 -13.16 31.74
C ILE A 108 1.16 -12.98 32.44
N THR A 109 1.21 -12.06 33.37
CA THR A 109 2.41 -11.78 34.17
C THR A 109 2.14 -12.15 35.61
N TYR A 110 3.00 -12.95 36.19
CA TYR A 110 3.00 -13.30 37.61
C TYR A 110 4.31 -12.86 38.23
N GLY A 111 4.26 -12.20 39.38
CA GLY A 111 5.44 -11.79 40.12
C GLY A 111 5.15 -11.81 41.61
N ARG A 112 5.94 -12.57 42.38
CA ARG A 112 5.78 -12.65 43.81
C ARG A 112 7.11 -12.99 44.51
N SER A 113 7.35 -12.31 45.64
CA SER A 113 8.42 -12.65 46.57
C SER A 113 7.82 -13.23 47.87
N PHE A 114 8.45 -14.27 48.38
CA PHE A 114 8.07 -14.93 49.63
C PHE A 114 9.35 -15.43 50.32
N GLY A 115 9.66 -14.80 51.48
CA GLY A 115 10.94 -15.03 52.15
C GLY A 115 12.13 -14.70 51.23
N ASP A 116 13.05 -15.63 51.12
CA ASP A 116 14.26 -15.51 50.31
C ASP A 116 14.04 -15.86 48.81
N HIS A 117 12.80 -16.15 48.43
CA HIS A 117 12.45 -16.60 47.08
C HIS A 117 11.75 -15.50 46.33
N THR A 118 12.14 -15.28 45.09
CA THR A 118 11.43 -14.37 44.13
C THR A 118 11.12 -15.15 42.85
N LEU A 119 9.86 -15.13 42.47
CA LEU A 119 9.34 -15.75 41.25
C LEU A 119 8.78 -14.68 40.35
N ASN A 120 9.20 -14.66 39.08
CA ASN A 120 8.61 -13.88 38.03
C ASN A 120 8.36 -14.77 36.83
N GLY A 121 7.21 -14.60 36.21
CA GLY A 121 6.86 -15.35 35.02
C GLY A 121 6.00 -14.52 34.08
N VAL A 122 6.21 -14.73 32.80
CA VAL A 122 5.37 -14.18 31.71
C VAL A 122 5.02 -15.32 30.79
N ALA A 123 3.73 -15.52 30.56
CA ALA A 123 3.23 -16.39 29.50
C ALA A 123 2.43 -15.52 28.52
N GLY A 124 2.61 -15.74 27.25
CA GLY A 124 1.92 -14.94 26.27
C GLY A 124 1.59 -15.66 24.97
N MET A 125 0.61 -15.10 24.28
CA MET A 125 0.20 -15.51 22.97
C MET A 125 0.10 -14.27 22.08
N GLN A 126 0.58 -14.40 20.86
CA GLN A 126 0.41 -13.40 19.83
C GLN A 126 -0.24 -14.07 18.61
N PHE A 127 -1.25 -13.41 18.06
CA PHE A 127 -1.82 -13.78 16.77
C PHE A 127 -1.73 -12.62 15.78
N LYS A 128 -1.56 -12.96 14.51
CA LYS A 128 -1.57 -12.04 13.39
C LYS A 128 -2.42 -12.61 12.28
N ASP A 129 -3.29 -11.79 11.70
CA ASP A 129 -4.05 -12.10 10.47
C ASP A 129 -3.86 -10.91 9.54
N ASN A 130 -3.16 -11.11 8.43
CA ASN A 130 -2.92 -10.11 7.41
C ASN A 130 -3.59 -10.57 6.11
N SER A 131 -4.35 -9.68 5.49
CA SER A 131 -4.96 -9.90 4.18
C SER A 131 -4.62 -8.72 3.28
N SER A 132 -4.21 -9.04 2.06
CA SER A 132 -3.92 -8.07 1.01
C SER A 132 -4.67 -8.44 -0.24
N GLU A 133 -5.42 -7.51 -0.79
CA GLU A 133 -6.12 -7.63 -2.07
C GLU A 133 -5.60 -6.55 -3.00
N SER A 134 -5.26 -6.92 -4.22
CA SER A 134 -4.77 -5.99 -5.25
C SER A 134 -5.50 -6.26 -6.55
N ASN A 135 -6.10 -5.22 -7.11
CA ASN A 135 -6.82 -5.27 -8.37
C ASN A 135 -6.28 -4.22 -9.33
N SER A 136 -6.06 -4.57 -10.58
CA SER A 136 -5.63 -3.62 -11.59
C SER A 136 -6.16 -3.96 -12.97
N PHE A 137 -6.37 -2.93 -13.77
CA PHE A 137 -6.66 -3.05 -15.19
C PHE A 137 -6.18 -1.84 -15.95
N SER A 138 -6.04 -1.99 -17.26
CA SER A 138 -5.73 -0.91 -18.19
C SER A 138 -6.68 -0.96 -19.36
N ALA A 139 -7.04 0.20 -19.87
CA ALA A 139 -7.84 0.38 -21.08
C ALA A 139 -7.12 1.31 -22.06
N GLN A 140 -7.39 1.17 -23.35
CA GLN A 140 -6.78 1.98 -24.41
C GLN A 140 -7.75 2.33 -25.52
N GLY A 141 -7.36 3.26 -26.37
CA GLY A 141 -8.13 3.61 -27.55
C GLY A 141 -9.24 4.63 -27.24
N TYR A 142 -8.86 5.78 -26.72
CA TYR A 142 -9.77 6.92 -26.51
C TYR A 142 -9.80 7.79 -27.77
N SER A 143 -10.99 8.14 -28.21
CA SER A 143 -11.19 9.06 -29.35
C SER A 143 -11.06 10.55 -28.96
N THR A 144 -11.17 10.85 -27.69
CA THR A 144 -11.11 12.21 -27.12
C THR A 144 -10.52 12.17 -25.71
N ASP A 145 -9.97 13.28 -25.26
CA ASP A 145 -9.48 13.50 -23.90
C ASP A 145 -10.51 14.12 -22.95
N GLN A 146 -11.74 14.32 -23.42
CA GLN A 146 -12.81 14.93 -22.59
C GLN A 146 -13.31 13.97 -21.50
N PHE A 147 -13.19 12.66 -21.74
CA PHE A 147 -13.69 11.64 -20.84
C PHE A 147 -12.60 10.60 -20.56
N SER A 148 -12.19 10.49 -19.30
CA SER A 148 -11.23 9.49 -18.84
C SER A 148 -11.87 8.16 -18.44
N ASN A 149 -13.22 8.09 -18.41
CA ASN A 149 -13.91 6.87 -18.00
C ASN A 149 -13.61 5.71 -18.97
N PRO A 150 -13.26 4.50 -18.46
CA PRO A 150 -12.94 3.34 -19.28
C PRO A 150 -14.01 2.92 -20.30
N ASN A 151 -15.28 3.26 -20.05
CA ASN A 151 -16.37 2.99 -20.99
C ASN A 151 -16.24 3.72 -22.34
N PHE A 152 -15.40 4.75 -22.41
CA PHE A 152 -15.11 5.49 -23.64
C PHE A 152 -13.87 4.98 -24.37
N SER A 153 -13.24 3.91 -23.86
CA SER A 153 -12.11 3.24 -24.54
C SER A 153 -12.58 2.19 -25.55
N ASN A 154 -11.69 1.80 -26.44
CA ASN A 154 -11.93 0.65 -27.32
C ASN A 154 -11.80 -0.71 -26.60
N GLY A 155 -11.29 -0.73 -25.38
CA GLY A 155 -11.14 -1.94 -24.57
C GLY A 155 -9.76 -2.09 -23.97
N TYR A 156 -9.43 -3.32 -23.63
CA TYR A 156 -8.11 -3.64 -23.07
C TYR A 156 -7.01 -3.64 -24.13
N PRO A 157 -5.76 -3.34 -23.76
CA PRO A 157 -4.60 -3.60 -24.62
C PRO A 157 -4.57 -5.04 -25.09
N GLU A 158 -3.95 -5.29 -26.25
CA GLU A 158 -3.80 -6.65 -26.79
C GLU A 158 -3.15 -7.59 -25.75
N GLY A 159 -3.80 -8.72 -25.48
CA GLY A 159 -3.40 -9.64 -24.41
C GLY A 159 -3.64 -9.11 -22.98
N GLY A 160 -4.12 -7.87 -22.83
CA GLY A 160 -4.45 -7.28 -21.53
C GLY A 160 -5.76 -7.81 -20.98
N ARG A 161 -5.83 -7.87 -19.65
CA ARG A 161 -7.03 -8.25 -18.90
C ARG A 161 -6.96 -7.67 -17.48
N PRO A 162 -8.09 -7.55 -16.78
CA PRO A 162 -8.07 -7.26 -15.35
C PRO A 162 -7.25 -8.32 -14.59
N SER A 163 -6.49 -7.86 -13.63
CA SER A 163 -5.67 -8.70 -12.75
C SER A 163 -6.15 -8.52 -11.32
N SER A 164 -6.31 -9.63 -10.62
CA SER A 164 -6.61 -9.66 -9.19
C SER A 164 -5.62 -10.59 -8.49
N ARG A 165 -5.18 -10.19 -7.31
CA ARG A 165 -4.33 -10.99 -6.44
C ARG A 165 -4.79 -10.83 -5.01
N ASP A 166 -4.97 -11.98 -4.35
CA ASP A 166 -5.31 -12.07 -2.95
C ASP A 166 -4.22 -12.84 -2.20
N ASP A 167 -3.71 -12.23 -1.15
CA ASP A 167 -2.75 -12.86 -0.25
C ASP A 167 -3.29 -12.84 1.18
N LYS A 168 -3.18 -13.97 1.89
CA LYS A 168 -3.57 -14.07 3.29
C LYS A 168 -2.52 -14.80 4.09
N ASN A 169 -2.11 -14.20 5.20
CA ASN A 169 -1.13 -14.78 6.12
C ASN A 169 -1.65 -14.73 7.55
N ARG A 170 -1.62 -15.88 8.23
CA ARG A 170 -2.01 -16.03 9.62
C ARG A 170 -0.88 -16.67 10.40
N SER A 171 -0.62 -16.16 11.59
CA SER A 171 0.33 -16.75 12.50
C SER A 171 -0.16 -16.66 13.93
N VAL A 172 0.17 -17.69 14.71
CA VAL A 172 0.00 -17.73 16.16
C VAL A 172 1.32 -18.14 16.76
N SER A 173 1.76 -17.40 17.76
CA SER A 173 2.99 -17.67 18.50
C SER A 173 2.71 -17.66 19.99
N TYR A 174 3.33 -18.57 20.70
CA TYR A 174 3.30 -18.66 22.14
C TYR A 174 4.71 -18.41 22.67
N TYR A 175 4.81 -17.78 23.80
CA TYR A 175 6.08 -17.59 24.49
C TYR A 175 5.88 -17.69 26.00
N PHE A 176 6.93 -18.12 26.62
CA PHE A 176 6.99 -18.29 28.06
C PHE A 176 8.36 -17.83 28.53
N ASN A 177 8.39 -17.10 29.63
CA ASN A 177 9.62 -16.71 30.33
C ASN A 177 9.39 -16.90 31.82
N PHE A 178 10.34 -17.53 32.51
CA PHE A 178 10.27 -17.75 33.92
C PHE A 178 11.63 -17.47 34.56
N ASN A 179 11.62 -16.61 35.58
CA ASN A 179 12.80 -16.25 36.36
C ASN A 179 12.56 -16.62 37.82
N TYR A 180 13.52 -17.27 38.41
CA TYR A 180 13.55 -17.61 39.83
C TYR A 180 14.84 -17.14 40.44
N ALA A 181 14.74 -16.45 41.59
CA ALA A 181 15.88 -16.01 42.40
C ALA A 181 15.77 -16.56 43.84
N TYR A 182 16.84 -17.10 44.33
CA TYR A 182 16.98 -17.51 45.73
C TYR A 182 18.05 -16.66 46.41
N LEU A 183 17.70 -16.04 47.53
CA LEU A 183 18.53 -15.10 48.30
C LEU A 183 19.09 -13.94 47.43
N MET A 184 18.54 -13.69 46.25
CA MET A 184 19.10 -12.78 45.24
C MET A 184 20.53 -13.09 44.83
N ARG A 185 20.99 -14.32 45.07
CA ARG A 185 22.34 -14.82 44.76
C ARG A 185 22.31 -15.87 43.66
N TYR A 186 21.30 -16.73 43.67
CA TYR A 186 21.13 -17.79 42.68
C TYR A 186 19.97 -17.44 41.79
N LEU A 187 20.27 -17.29 40.51
CA LEU A 187 19.29 -16.88 39.48
C LEU A 187 19.15 -18.03 38.47
N PHE A 188 17.92 -18.38 38.17
CA PHE A 188 17.54 -19.33 37.13
C PHE A 188 16.59 -18.69 36.15
N ASP A 189 16.96 -18.66 34.89
CA ASP A 189 16.15 -18.11 33.81
C ASP A 189 15.81 -19.22 32.81
N PHE A 190 14.55 -19.28 32.43
CA PHE A 190 14.03 -20.21 31.43
C PHE A 190 13.17 -19.44 30.43
N ASN A 191 13.48 -19.59 29.10
CA ASN A 191 12.79 -18.97 27.99
C ASN A 191 12.28 -19.98 27.00
#